data_c9c81e0c5e002ae0917cb9b46cfa8809
#
_entry.id   c9c81e0c5e002ae0917cb9b46cfa8809
#
_cell.length_a   1.000
_cell.length_b   1.000
_cell.length_c   1.000
_cell.angle_alpha   90.00
_cell.angle_beta   90.00
_cell.angle_gamma   90.00
#
_symmetry.space_group_name_H-M   'P 1'
#
loop_
_entity.id
_entity.type
_entity.pdbx_description
1 polymer ?
#
loop_
_entity_poly.entity_id
_entity_poly.type
_entity_poly.pdbx_seq_one_letter_code
_entity_poly.pdbx_strand_id
1 'polypeptide(L)'
;MRSIDRDLSSHIDVQLAKAIIKVNALDQYRIRRALASNDAHFKHVFYLIPLLLHYNLPELPAYVDNAPHGIYQFSFNHYQQRFFDTLIPEEKKTTVMHCAFDGIYSMGSTGSIVQTTKSDLDLWICHNDEMSREDYQLIEQKLAKLTQWAKG
;
A
#
# COMPACT_ATOMS: atom_id res chain seq x y z
N MET A 1 -8.74 -14.45 42.13
CA MET A 1 -7.65 -13.99 41.24
C MET A 1 -7.97 -14.17 39.74
N ARG A 2 -8.55 -15.27 39.28
CA ARG A 2 -8.87 -15.50 37.84
C ARG A 2 -9.99 -14.63 37.24
N SER A 3 -10.87 -13.99 38.00
CA SER A 3 -11.96 -13.17 37.46
C SER A 3 -11.53 -11.73 37.13
N ILE A 4 -10.61 -11.18 37.91
CA ILE A 4 -10.08 -9.81 37.73
C ILE A 4 -9.23 -9.71 36.46
N ASP A 5 -8.45 -10.74 36.15
CA ASP A 5 -7.61 -10.77 34.95
C ASP A 5 -8.45 -10.85 33.66
N ARG A 6 -9.60 -11.53 33.68
CA ARG A 6 -10.52 -11.58 32.52
C ARG A 6 -11.21 -10.25 32.29
N ASP A 7 -11.61 -9.56 33.35
CA ASP A 7 -12.27 -8.25 33.25
C ASP A 7 -11.30 -7.18 32.74
N LEU A 8 -10.05 -7.22 33.17
CA LEU A 8 -9.00 -6.31 32.72
C LEU A 8 -8.65 -6.54 31.23
N SER A 9 -8.52 -7.81 30.83
CA SER A 9 -8.26 -8.19 29.44
C SER A 9 -9.40 -7.72 28.51
N SER A 10 -10.65 -7.97 28.87
CA SER A 10 -11.81 -7.56 28.09
C SER A 10 -11.91 -6.03 27.97
N HIS A 11 -11.55 -5.29 29.01
CA HIS A 11 -11.51 -3.83 28.97
C HIS A 11 -10.42 -3.30 28.04
N ILE A 12 -9.22 -3.89 28.05
CA ILE A 12 -8.12 -3.56 27.14
C ILE A 12 -8.52 -3.84 25.70
N ASP A 13 -9.13 -4.98 25.41
CA ASP A 13 -9.59 -5.34 24.06
C ASP A 13 -10.62 -4.35 23.52
N VAL A 14 -11.56 -3.90 24.35
CA VAL A 14 -12.54 -2.87 23.96
C VAL A 14 -11.88 -1.52 23.69
N GLN A 15 -10.90 -1.10 24.50
CA GLN A 15 -10.18 0.15 24.27
C GLN A 15 -9.31 0.07 23.02
N LEU A 16 -8.65 -1.06 22.78
CA LEU A 16 -7.88 -1.30 21.56
C LEU A 16 -8.77 -1.25 20.32
N ALA A 17 -9.91 -1.93 20.34
CA ALA A 17 -10.87 -1.89 19.24
C ALA A 17 -11.35 -0.45 18.93
N LYS A 18 -11.66 0.33 19.97
CA LYS A 18 -12.02 1.76 19.81
C LYS A 18 -10.88 2.59 19.23
N ALA A 19 -9.64 2.33 19.65
CA ALA A 19 -8.46 3.01 19.11
C ALA A 19 -8.27 2.69 17.64
N ILE A 20 -8.36 1.43 17.24
CA ILE A 20 -8.26 0.97 15.84
C ILE A 20 -9.33 1.66 14.98
N ILE A 21 -10.59 1.71 15.43
CA ILE A 21 -11.67 2.39 14.68
C ILE A 21 -11.34 3.87 14.47
N LYS A 22 -10.82 4.56 15.50
CA LYS A 22 -10.44 5.99 15.38
C LYS A 22 -9.28 6.20 14.43
N VAL A 23 -8.25 5.36 14.51
CA VAL A 23 -7.08 5.42 13.60
C VAL A 23 -7.54 5.20 12.16
N ASN A 24 -8.32 4.16 11.90
CA ASN A 24 -8.85 3.88 10.56
C ASN A 24 -9.71 5.04 10.03
N ALA A 25 -10.54 5.65 10.86
CA ALA A 25 -11.35 6.80 10.46
C ALA A 25 -10.48 8.03 10.11
N LEU A 26 -9.40 8.26 10.87
CA LEU A 26 -8.45 9.33 10.60
C LEU A 26 -7.69 9.08 9.30
N ASP A 27 -7.25 7.85 9.04
CA ASP A 27 -6.55 7.48 7.81
C ASP A 27 -7.45 7.64 6.59
N GLN A 28 -8.71 7.21 6.67
CA GLN A 28 -9.69 7.43 5.62
C GLN A 28 -9.96 8.93 5.36
N TYR A 29 -9.97 9.74 6.40
CA TYR A 29 -10.10 11.20 6.26
C TYR A 29 -8.86 11.79 5.56
N ARG A 30 -7.65 11.40 5.96
CA ARG A 30 -6.38 11.85 5.36
C ARG A 30 -6.30 11.47 3.89
N ILE A 31 -6.65 10.23 3.54
CA ILE A 31 -6.67 9.74 2.15
C ILE A 31 -7.64 10.59 1.31
N ARG A 32 -8.89 10.77 1.78
CA ARG A 32 -9.87 11.59 1.06
C ARG A 32 -9.38 13.02 0.85
N ARG A 33 -8.75 13.61 1.86
CA ARG A 33 -8.19 14.96 1.79
C ARG A 33 -7.04 15.04 0.78
N ALA A 34 -6.10 14.10 0.82
CA ALA A 34 -4.99 14.01 -0.12
C ALA A 34 -5.49 13.92 -1.57
N LEU A 35 -6.48 13.06 -1.81
CA LEU A 35 -7.08 12.89 -3.13
C LEU A 35 -7.89 14.12 -3.57
N ALA A 36 -8.56 14.83 -2.67
CA ALA A 36 -9.33 16.02 -3.00
C ALA A 36 -8.45 17.21 -3.37
N SER A 37 -7.28 17.35 -2.74
CA SER A 37 -6.38 18.51 -2.88
C SER A 37 -5.36 18.38 -4.00
N ASN A 38 -5.29 17.23 -4.70
CA ASN A 38 -4.31 16.97 -5.74
C ASN A 38 -4.97 16.71 -7.11
N ASP A 39 -4.14 16.76 -8.15
CA ASP A 39 -4.56 16.59 -9.53
C ASP A 39 -4.86 15.12 -9.91
N ALA A 40 -5.23 14.90 -11.16
CA ALA A 40 -5.56 13.58 -11.68
C ALA A 40 -4.34 12.65 -11.73
N HIS A 41 -3.13 13.20 -11.99
CA HIS A 41 -1.90 12.42 -12.04
C HIS A 41 -1.54 11.88 -10.65
N PHE A 42 -1.56 12.74 -9.61
CA PHE A 42 -1.35 12.29 -8.24
C PHE A 42 -2.32 11.18 -7.83
N LYS A 43 -3.61 11.34 -8.17
CA LYS A 43 -4.63 10.32 -7.86
C LYS A 43 -4.30 8.98 -8.55
N HIS A 44 -3.90 9.05 -9.80
CA HIS A 44 -3.51 7.87 -10.58
C HIS A 44 -2.34 7.14 -9.91
N VAL A 45 -1.26 7.87 -9.60
CA VAL A 45 -0.08 7.34 -8.93
C VAL A 45 -0.44 6.76 -7.55
N PHE A 46 -1.17 7.53 -6.73
CA PHE A 46 -1.56 7.13 -5.38
C PHE A 46 -2.36 5.83 -5.36
N TYR A 47 -3.31 5.67 -6.28
CA TYR A 47 -4.11 4.44 -6.36
C TYR A 47 -3.32 3.26 -6.91
N LEU A 48 -2.40 3.47 -7.84
CA LEU A 48 -1.75 2.36 -8.53
C LEU A 48 -0.47 1.86 -7.86
N ILE A 49 0.23 2.65 -7.06
CA ILE A 49 1.42 2.18 -6.34
C ILE A 49 1.20 0.87 -5.58
N PRO A 50 0.13 0.70 -4.76
CA PRO A 50 -0.12 -0.56 -4.09
C PRO A 50 -0.36 -1.72 -5.05
N LEU A 51 -1.07 -1.49 -6.15
CA LEU A 51 -1.30 -2.50 -7.19
C LEU A 51 0.02 -2.97 -7.82
N LEU A 52 0.89 -2.03 -8.20
CA LEU A 52 2.18 -2.30 -8.86
C LEU A 52 3.20 -2.94 -7.94
N LEU A 53 3.05 -2.80 -6.63
CA LEU A 53 3.83 -3.53 -5.62
C LEU A 53 3.24 -4.90 -5.31
N HIS A 54 1.92 -5.05 -5.42
CA HIS A 54 1.27 -6.35 -5.20
C HIS A 54 1.46 -7.29 -6.39
N TYR A 55 1.41 -6.78 -7.62
CA TYR A 55 1.64 -7.57 -8.83
C TYR A 55 2.97 -7.20 -9.51
N ASN A 56 3.65 -8.21 -10.06
CA ASN A 56 4.89 -8.02 -10.82
C ASN A 56 4.76 -8.73 -12.17
N LEU A 57 3.93 -8.19 -13.06
CA LEU A 57 3.64 -8.76 -14.37
C LEU A 57 4.27 -7.90 -15.47
N PRO A 58 4.77 -8.49 -16.57
CA PRO A 58 5.43 -7.76 -17.66
C PRO A 58 4.55 -6.67 -18.30
N GLU A 59 3.24 -6.83 -18.26
CA GLU A 59 2.27 -5.89 -18.80
C GLU A 59 2.06 -4.66 -17.91
N LEU A 60 2.51 -4.72 -16.65
CA LEU A 60 2.36 -3.63 -15.69
C LEU A 60 3.58 -2.70 -15.67
N PRO A 61 3.38 -1.41 -15.40
CA PRO A 61 4.48 -0.49 -15.14
C PRO A 61 5.39 -1.00 -14.00
N ALA A 62 6.67 -0.63 -14.08
CA ALA A 62 7.68 -0.96 -13.08
C ALA A 62 7.95 -2.47 -12.89
N TYR A 63 7.66 -3.28 -13.91
CA TYR A 63 8.05 -4.69 -13.92
C TYR A 63 9.57 -4.86 -13.82
N VAL A 64 10.00 -5.79 -12.98
CA VAL A 64 11.37 -6.30 -12.88
C VAL A 64 11.29 -7.81 -12.74
N ASP A 65 11.99 -8.52 -13.62
CA ASP A 65 11.97 -9.99 -13.60
C ASP A 65 12.38 -10.54 -12.23
N ASN A 66 11.63 -11.52 -11.72
CA ASN A 66 11.81 -12.15 -10.41
C ASN A 66 11.79 -11.21 -9.19
N ALA A 67 11.42 -9.94 -9.34
CA ALA A 67 11.36 -9.05 -8.17
C ALA A 67 10.30 -9.51 -7.16
N PRO A 68 10.63 -9.52 -5.85
CA PRO A 68 9.68 -9.76 -4.80
C PRO A 68 8.48 -8.82 -4.91
N HIS A 69 7.28 -9.35 -4.66
CA HIS A 69 6.02 -8.64 -4.80
C HIS A 69 4.97 -9.24 -3.86
N GLY A 70 3.78 -8.66 -3.85
CA GLY A 70 2.71 -9.11 -2.98
C GLY A 70 2.64 -8.32 -1.67
N ILE A 71 1.47 -7.77 -1.38
CA ILE A 71 1.17 -7.07 -0.14
C ILE A 71 0.20 -7.93 0.66
N TYR A 72 0.47 -8.13 1.93
CA TYR A 72 -0.38 -8.89 2.84
C TYR A 72 -1.77 -8.26 2.92
N GLN A 73 -2.82 -9.08 2.83
CA GLN A 73 -4.24 -8.66 2.85
C GLN A 73 -4.60 -7.59 1.79
N PHE A 74 -3.90 -7.55 0.66
CA PHE A 74 -4.26 -6.66 -0.43
C PHE A 74 -5.68 -6.95 -0.94
N SER A 75 -6.42 -5.87 -1.19
CA SER A 75 -7.72 -5.94 -1.86
C SER A 75 -7.84 -4.81 -2.87
N PHE A 76 -8.41 -5.11 -4.03
CA PHE A 76 -8.65 -4.11 -5.05
C PHE A 76 -9.67 -3.06 -4.61
N ASN A 77 -9.40 -1.80 -4.91
CA ASN A 77 -10.47 -0.83 -5.08
C ASN A 77 -10.95 -0.81 -6.55
N HIS A 78 -12.07 -0.14 -6.83
CA HIS A 78 -12.64 -0.10 -8.18
C HIS A 78 -11.70 0.49 -9.24
N TYR A 79 -10.87 1.45 -8.88
CA TYR A 79 -9.92 2.07 -9.80
C TYR A 79 -8.82 1.10 -10.20
N GLN A 80 -8.24 0.43 -9.21
CA GLN A 80 -7.21 -0.60 -9.41
C GLN A 80 -7.74 -1.78 -10.21
N GLN A 81 -8.95 -2.26 -9.89
CA GLN A 81 -9.58 -3.36 -10.61
C GLN A 81 -9.74 -3.04 -12.10
N ARG A 82 -10.31 -1.88 -12.42
CA ARG A 82 -10.48 -1.46 -13.82
C ARG A 82 -9.17 -1.32 -14.56
N PHE A 83 -8.15 -0.74 -13.93
CA PHE A 83 -6.82 -0.60 -14.52
C PHE A 83 -6.21 -1.98 -14.79
N PHE A 84 -6.26 -2.88 -13.83
CA PHE A 84 -5.74 -4.25 -13.94
C PHE A 84 -6.46 -5.03 -15.04
N ASP A 85 -7.79 -5.00 -15.08
CA ASP A 85 -8.61 -5.69 -16.09
C ASP A 85 -8.38 -5.16 -17.52
N THR A 86 -7.98 -3.89 -17.64
CA THR A 86 -7.67 -3.30 -18.96
C THR A 86 -6.34 -3.80 -19.52
N LEU A 87 -5.35 -4.07 -18.66
CA LEU A 87 -4.00 -4.41 -19.07
C LEU A 87 -3.72 -5.90 -19.04
N ILE A 88 -4.34 -6.63 -18.10
CA ILE A 88 -4.01 -8.03 -17.85
C ILE A 88 -5.11 -8.94 -18.42
N PRO A 89 -4.78 -9.77 -19.44
CA PRO A 89 -5.68 -10.77 -19.96
C PRO A 89 -6.12 -11.76 -18.88
N GLU A 90 -7.34 -12.30 -18.98
CA GLU A 90 -7.92 -13.17 -17.95
C GLU A 90 -7.04 -14.40 -17.65
N GLU A 91 -6.43 -14.98 -18.66
CA GLU A 91 -5.54 -16.13 -18.53
C GLU A 91 -4.22 -15.85 -17.80
N LYS A 92 -3.86 -14.58 -17.62
CA LYS A 92 -2.68 -14.13 -16.87
C LYS A 92 -2.99 -13.63 -15.47
N LYS A 93 -4.25 -13.56 -15.10
CA LYS A 93 -4.67 -13.17 -13.75
C LYS A 93 -4.39 -14.31 -12.78
N THR A 94 -3.38 -14.13 -11.96
CA THR A 94 -2.95 -15.11 -10.95
C THR A 94 -3.14 -14.55 -9.54
N THR A 95 -3.40 -15.44 -8.60
CA THR A 95 -3.41 -15.07 -7.18
C THR A 95 -1.97 -14.99 -6.68
N VAL A 96 -1.62 -13.92 -6.01
CA VAL A 96 -0.32 -13.78 -5.35
C VAL A 96 -0.32 -14.63 -4.08
N MET A 97 0.50 -15.69 -4.08
CA MET A 97 0.55 -16.69 -2.99
C MET A 97 1.53 -16.29 -1.88
N HIS A 98 2.59 -15.55 -2.22
CA HIS A 98 3.62 -15.12 -1.29
C HIS A 98 3.66 -13.59 -1.26
N CYS A 99 3.55 -13.03 -0.07
CA CYS A 99 3.59 -11.58 0.13
C CYS A 99 4.98 -11.18 0.62
N ALA A 100 5.67 -10.37 -0.19
CA ALA A 100 6.96 -9.80 0.18
C ALA A 100 6.82 -8.60 1.12
N PHE A 101 5.65 -7.96 1.12
CA PHE A 101 5.40 -6.74 1.87
C PHE A 101 4.27 -6.93 2.90
N ASP A 102 4.55 -6.54 4.13
CA ASP A 102 3.57 -6.54 5.24
C ASP A 102 2.62 -5.35 5.16
N GLY A 103 3.06 -4.24 4.56
CA GLY A 103 2.23 -3.06 4.39
C GLY A 103 2.94 -1.89 3.73
N ILE A 104 2.14 -0.90 3.32
CA ILE A 104 2.59 0.36 2.75
C ILE A 104 1.95 1.50 3.55
N TYR A 105 2.77 2.44 4.00
CA TYR A 105 2.34 3.56 4.81
C TYR A 105 2.77 4.88 4.17
N SER A 106 1.84 5.81 4.03
CA SER A 106 2.16 7.19 3.62
C SER A 106 2.63 7.98 4.82
N MET A 107 3.76 8.65 4.65
CA MET A 107 4.40 9.45 5.68
C MET A 107 4.32 10.96 5.37
N GLY A 108 4.77 11.78 6.31
CA GLY A 108 4.90 13.21 6.11
C GLY A 108 3.57 13.98 6.01
N SER A 109 3.52 14.93 5.08
CA SER A 109 2.40 15.87 4.94
C SER A 109 1.17 15.30 4.23
N THR A 110 1.25 14.10 3.65
CA THR A 110 0.17 13.50 2.86
C THR A 110 -1.15 13.44 3.65
N GLY A 111 -2.17 14.11 3.12
CA GLY A 111 -3.49 14.23 3.75
C GLY A 111 -3.54 15.11 5.01
N SER A 112 -2.45 15.78 5.37
CA SER A 112 -2.40 16.74 6.48
C SER A 112 -2.88 18.13 6.04
N ILE A 113 -3.05 19.05 7.02
CA ILE A 113 -3.42 20.45 6.76
C ILE A 113 -2.30 21.24 6.04
N VAL A 114 -1.07 20.76 6.09
CA VAL A 114 0.10 21.40 5.44
C VAL A 114 0.41 20.83 4.06
N GLN A 115 -0.36 19.86 3.59
CA GLN A 115 -0.19 19.31 2.24
C GLN A 115 -0.52 20.37 1.19
N THR A 116 0.37 20.48 0.20
CA THR A 116 0.20 21.33 -0.99
C THR A 116 0.30 20.45 -2.25
N THR A 117 -0.04 21.01 -3.41
CA THR A 117 0.13 20.33 -4.73
C THR A 117 1.59 20.06 -5.08
N LYS A 118 2.54 20.62 -4.34
CA LYS A 118 3.99 20.40 -4.48
C LYS A 118 4.56 19.47 -3.41
N SER A 119 3.71 18.93 -2.53
CA SER A 119 4.16 18.00 -1.49
C SER A 119 4.50 16.64 -2.11
N ASP A 120 5.65 16.10 -1.76
CA ASP A 120 6.07 14.77 -2.16
C ASP A 120 5.17 13.69 -1.52
N LEU A 121 5.07 12.55 -2.18
CA LEU A 121 4.43 11.35 -1.64
C LEU A 121 5.51 10.44 -1.08
N ASP A 122 5.77 10.56 0.21
CA ASP A 122 6.72 9.70 0.94
C ASP A 122 6.01 8.42 1.38
N LEU A 123 6.58 7.28 1.00
CA LEU A 123 6.04 5.97 1.32
C LEU A 123 7.06 5.12 2.09
N TRP A 124 6.61 4.50 3.16
CA TRP A 124 7.31 3.42 3.83
C TRP A 124 6.71 2.10 3.39
N ILE A 125 7.59 1.22 2.90
CA ILE A 125 7.23 -0.12 2.47
C ILE A 125 7.85 -1.09 3.48
N CYS A 126 7.00 -1.72 4.29
CA CYS A 126 7.41 -2.72 5.26
C CYS A 126 7.47 -4.08 4.57
N HIS A 127 8.57 -4.76 4.69
CA HIS A 127 8.80 -6.09 4.13
C HIS A 127 9.04 -7.11 5.24
N ASN A 128 8.87 -8.39 4.94
CA ASN A 128 9.22 -9.46 5.85
C ASN A 128 10.76 -9.61 6.01
N ASP A 129 11.19 -10.25 7.09
CA ASP A 129 12.62 -10.39 7.42
C ASP A 129 13.33 -11.50 6.62
N GLU A 130 12.63 -12.21 5.74
CA GLU A 130 13.15 -13.39 5.02
C GLU A 130 13.80 -13.05 3.67
N MET A 131 13.99 -11.77 3.34
CA MET A 131 14.53 -11.34 2.06
C MET A 131 16.03 -11.56 1.96
N SER A 132 16.45 -12.15 0.85
CA SER A 132 17.87 -12.28 0.49
C SER A 132 18.45 -10.93 0.03
N ARG A 133 19.78 -10.87 -0.06
CA ARG A 133 20.46 -9.66 -0.63
C ARG A 133 20.08 -9.43 -2.10
N GLU A 134 19.82 -10.49 -2.84
CA GLU A 134 19.38 -10.42 -4.24
C GLU A 134 17.95 -9.83 -4.33
N ASP A 135 17.05 -10.28 -3.45
CA ASP A 135 15.69 -9.73 -3.34
C ASP A 135 15.71 -8.21 -3.10
N TYR A 136 16.56 -7.73 -2.19
CA TYR A 136 16.73 -6.30 -1.95
C TYR A 136 17.16 -5.55 -3.20
N GLN A 137 18.11 -6.07 -3.98
CA GLN A 137 18.56 -5.43 -5.22
C GLN A 137 17.44 -5.37 -6.27
N LEU A 138 16.63 -6.43 -6.38
CA LEU A 138 15.49 -6.46 -7.31
C LEU A 138 14.38 -5.49 -6.88
N ILE A 139 14.12 -5.38 -5.57
CA ILE A 139 13.17 -4.39 -5.04
C ILE A 139 13.68 -2.97 -5.30
N GLU A 140 14.95 -2.67 -5.06
CA GLU A 140 15.51 -1.34 -5.36
C GLU A 140 15.33 -0.97 -6.84
N GLN A 141 15.57 -1.90 -7.76
CA GLN A 141 15.33 -1.70 -9.19
C GLN A 141 13.85 -1.45 -9.49
N LYS A 142 12.95 -2.21 -8.87
CA LYS A 142 11.51 -2.04 -9.02
C LYS A 142 11.06 -0.68 -8.49
N LEU A 143 11.54 -0.27 -7.32
CA LEU A 143 11.22 1.03 -6.72
C LEU A 143 11.76 2.20 -7.56
N ALA A 144 12.95 2.06 -8.15
CA ALA A 144 13.50 3.06 -9.07
C ALA A 144 12.61 3.23 -10.31
N LYS A 145 12.19 2.11 -10.95
CA LYS A 145 11.25 2.14 -12.07
C LYS A 145 9.89 2.71 -11.68
N LEU A 146 9.38 2.35 -10.51
CA LEU A 146 8.13 2.87 -9.98
C LEU A 146 8.18 4.39 -9.77
N THR A 147 9.29 4.86 -9.20
CA THR A 147 9.54 6.30 -9.00
C THR A 147 9.61 7.04 -10.33
N GLN A 148 10.27 6.45 -11.33
CA GLN A 148 10.33 7.04 -12.67
C GLN A 148 8.94 7.10 -13.33
N TRP A 149 8.19 6.01 -13.27
CA TRP A 149 6.80 5.97 -13.77
C TRP A 149 5.89 6.99 -13.07
N ALA A 150 6.04 7.17 -11.76
CA ALA A 150 5.25 8.11 -10.98
C ALA A 150 5.54 9.59 -11.33
N LYS A 151 6.65 9.88 -11.98
CA LYS A 151 7.00 11.24 -12.43
C LYS A 151 6.45 11.59 -13.82
N GLY A 152 5.97 10.61 -14.58
CA GLY A 152 5.43 10.73 -15.92
C GLY A 152 6.54 10.55 -16.95
#